data_ea96106146af58d3c89df114a0a7846b
#
_entry.id   ea96106146af58d3c89df114a0a7846b
#
_cell.length_a   1.000
_cell.length_b   1.000
_cell.length_c   1.000
_cell.angle_alpha   90.00
_cell.angle_beta   90.00
_cell.angle_gamma   90.00
#
_symmetry.space_group_name_H-M   'P 1'
#
loop_
_entity.id
_entity.type
_entity.pdbx_description
1 polymer ?
#
loop_
_entity_poly.entity_id
_entity_poly.type
_entity_poly.pdbx_seq_one_letter_code
_entity_poly.pdbx_strand_id
1 'polypeptide(L)'
;DARQKTGNESLSIDVGKIQEKVDMKYDEIQADAIRKAAVSKVMVLTGGPGTGKTTTTQGIIAAYRSFGLKILLAAPTGRAAKRMTEATGLEAKTIHRLLECKPPEGYQKNEDNPLDGDVLIIDECSMIDMILMNALLKAIPEGMRLILVGDIDQLPSVGAGNVLRDIIDSGVFPVVRLTRIFRQ
;
A
#
# COMPACT_ATOMS: atom_id res chain seq x y z
N ASP A 1 -13.63 10.85 -18.98
CA ASP A 1 -13.53 10.25 -17.65
C ASP A 1 -12.14 10.50 -17.07
N ALA A 2 -12.01 11.57 -16.27
CA ALA A 2 -10.71 12.04 -15.75
C ALA A 2 -9.99 11.01 -14.88
N ARG A 3 -10.71 10.04 -14.30
CA ARG A 3 -10.13 9.01 -13.43
C ARG A 3 -9.36 7.93 -14.19
N GLN A 4 -9.77 7.60 -15.42
CA GLN A 4 -9.06 6.58 -16.22
C GLN A 4 -7.74 7.08 -16.80
N LYS A 5 -7.60 8.39 -16.98
CA LYS A 5 -6.36 8.99 -17.49
C LYS A 5 -5.24 9.05 -16.46
N THR A 6 -5.56 9.21 -15.16
CA THR A 6 -4.55 9.36 -14.12
C THR A 6 -3.83 8.06 -13.75
N GLY A 7 -4.42 6.91 -14.03
CA GLY A 7 -3.81 5.60 -13.74
C GLY A 7 -2.56 5.28 -14.55
N ASN A 8 -2.42 5.86 -15.74
CA ASN A 8 -1.32 5.58 -16.67
C ASN A 8 -0.33 6.75 -16.83
N GLU A 9 -0.59 7.89 -16.22
CA GLU A 9 0.32 9.05 -16.27
C GLU A 9 1.25 9.04 -15.07
N SER A 10 2.54 9.34 -15.32
CA SER A 10 3.47 9.58 -14.22
C SER A 10 3.13 10.91 -13.54
N LEU A 11 2.96 10.86 -12.23
CA LEU A 11 2.68 12.04 -11.43
C LEU A 11 4.00 12.74 -11.08
N SER A 12 4.06 14.06 -11.29
CA SER A 12 5.20 14.85 -10.86
C SER A 12 5.02 15.27 -9.40
N ILE A 13 5.93 14.84 -8.54
CA ILE A 13 5.88 15.12 -7.11
C ILE A 13 7.02 16.02 -6.68
N ASP A 14 6.70 17.07 -5.94
CA ASP A 14 7.64 17.88 -5.20
C ASP A 14 7.60 17.46 -3.72
N VAL A 15 8.60 16.69 -3.31
CA VAL A 15 8.72 16.19 -1.93
C VAL A 15 8.85 17.33 -0.92
N GLY A 16 9.49 18.44 -1.30
CA GLY A 16 9.61 19.62 -0.45
C GLY A 16 8.24 20.22 -0.07
N LYS A 17 7.34 20.33 -1.04
CA LYS A 17 5.97 20.80 -0.80
C LYS A 17 5.17 19.85 0.10
N ILE A 18 5.39 18.56 -0.04
CA ILE A 18 4.75 17.56 0.81
C ILE A 18 5.27 17.66 2.25
N GLN A 19 6.58 17.84 2.44
CA GLN A 19 7.18 18.04 3.76
C GLN A 19 6.59 19.28 4.46
N GLU A 20 6.39 20.37 3.74
CA GLU A 20 5.77 21.59 4.27
C GLU A 20 4.32 21.32 4.73
N LYS A 21 3.54 20.60 3.92
CA LYS A 21 2.13 20.29 4.21
C LYS A 21 1.93 19.42 5.44
N VAL A 22 2.81 18.43 5.65
CA VAL A 22 2.68 17.47 6.74
C VAL A 22 3.60 17.78 7.92
N ASP A 23 4.37 18.85 7.85
CA ASP A 23 5.35 19.26 8.86
C ASP A 23 6.32 18.11 9.22
N MET A 24 6.84 17.44 8.21
CA MET A 24 7.71 16.29 8.34
C MET A 24 8.95 16.42 7.46
N LYS A 25 10.07 15.92 7.96
CA LYS A 25 11.29 15.77 7.15
C LYS A 25 11.51 14.32 6.82
N TYR A 26 11.76 14.04 5.54
CA TYR A 26 12.06 12.70 5.05
C TYR A 26 13.56 12.58 4.77
N ASP A 27 14.14 11.41 5.08
CA ASP A 27 15.48 11.10 4.60
C ASP A 27 15.45 10.79 3.10
N GLU A 28 16.62 10.56 2.50
CA GLU A 28 16.74 10.30 1.06
C GLU A 28 15.96 9.07 0.60
N ILE A 29 15.97 8.00 1.41
CA ILE A 29 15.28 6.76 1.07
C ILE A 29 13.77 6.96 1.15
N GLN A 30 13.27 7.66 2.17
CA GLN A 30 11.86 8.00 2.30
C GLN A 30 11.38 8.89 1.15
N ALA A 31 12.14 9.92 0.82
CA ALA A 31 11.83 10.80 -0.30
C ALA A 31 11.82 10.05 -1.63
N ASP A 32 12.76 9.11 -1.83
CA ASP A 32 12.81 8.26 -3.01
C ASP A 32 11.58 7.35 -3.09
N ALA A 33 11.14 6.78 -1.97
CA ALA A 33 9.92 5.98 -1.91
C ALA A 33 8.70 6.77 -2.34
N ILE A 34 8.57 8.00 -1.87
CA ILE A 34 7.45 8.88 -2.24
C ILE A 34 7.46 9.18 -3.74
N ARG A 35 8.63 9.49 -4.31
CA ARG A 35 8.78 9.71 -5.75
C ARG A 35 8.45 8.47 -6.57
N LYS A 36 8.95 7.31 -6.16
CA LYS A 36 8.68 6.03 -6.84
C LYS A 36 7.22 5.64 -6.79
N ALA A 37 6.55 5.90 -5.67
CA ALA A 37 5.11 5.67 -5.54
C ALA A 37 4.32 6.44 -6.60
N ALA A 38 4.74 7.66 -6.91
CA ALA A 38 4.07 8.51 -7.89
C ALA A 38 4.17 8.00 -9.33
N VAL A 39 5.27 7.35 -9.67
CA VAL A 39 5.53 6.90 -11.05
C VAL A 39 5.28 5.41 -11.24
N SER A 40 5.05 4.66 -10.17
CA SER A 40 4.88 3.21 -10.23
C SER A 40 3.43 2.81 -10.14
N LYS A 41 3.04 1.82 -10.91
CA LYS A 41 1.72 1.20 -10.81
C LYS A 41 1.64 0.26 -9.61
N VAL A 42 2.71 -0.49 -9.34
CA VAL A 42 2.87 -1.37 -8.19
C VAL A 42 4.23 -1.08 -7.56
N MET A 43 4.26 -0.89 -6.25
CA MET A 43 5.50 -0.68 -5.51
C MET A 43 5.45 -1.44 -4.19
N VAL A 44 6.60 -1.95 -3.75
CA VAL A 44 6.77 -2.57 -2.44
C VAL A 44 7.62 -1.67 -1.56
N LEU A 45 7.12 -1.39 -0.36
CA LEU A 45 7.84 -0.68 0.69
C LEU A 45 8.11 -1.64 1.84
N THR A 46 9.36 -1.99 2.07
CA THR A 46 9.74 -2.91 3.13
C THR A 46 10.72 -2.27 4.11
N GLY A 47 10.73 -2.73 5.34
CA GLY A 47 11.62 -2.28 6.38
C GLY A 47 11.23 -2.89 7.71
N GLY A 48 12.21 -3.04 8.61
CA GLY A 48 11.98 -3.55 9.95
C GLY A 48 11.31 -2.54 10.87
N PRO A 49 11.10 -2.92 12.15
CA PRO A 49 10.56 -2.01 13.15
C PRO A 49 11.42 -0.76 13.30
N GLY A 50 10.79 0.40 13.39
CA GLY A 50 11.48 1.67 13.61
C GLY A 50 12.19 2.25 12.39
N THR A 51 11.99 1.70 11.18
CA THR A 51 12.62 2.18 9.95
C THR A 51 11.86 3.32 9.27
N GLY A 52 10.72 3.73 9.82
CA GLY A 52 9.94 4.85 9.28
C GLY A 52 8.94 4.47 8.20
N LYS A 53 8.48 3.20 8.15
CA LYS A 53 7.45 2.77 7.21
C LYS A 53 6.16 3.58 7.34
N THR A 54 5.69 3.82 8.56
CA THR A 54 4.49 4.59 8.82
C THR A 54 4.61 6.03 8.34
N THR A 55 5.72 6.68 8.66
CA THR A 55 6.02 8.05 8.22
C THR A 55 6.09 8.14 6.70
N THR A 56 6.76 7.18 6.06
CA THR A 56 6.86 7.11 4.60
C THR A 56 5.49 6.90 3.96
N THR A 57 4.68 6.02 4.53
CA THR A 57 3.31 5.77 4.05
C THR A 57 2.44 7.03 4.16
N GLN A 58 2.56 7.78 5.25
CA GLN A 58 1.86 9.07 5.40
C GLN A 58 2.28 10.06 4.30
N GLY A 59 3.56 10.10 3.96
CA GLY A 59 4.08 10.93 2.87
C GLY A 59 3.53 10.53 1.51
N ILE A 60 3.46 9.23 1.23
CA ILE A 60 2.87 8.68 0.01
C ILE A 60 1.39 9.06 -0.08
N ILE A 61 0.65 8.92 1.00
CA ILE A 61 -0.77 9.31 1.07
C ILE A 61 -0.94 10.80 0.79
N ALA A 62 -0.11 11.65 1.42
CA ALA A 62 -0.15 13.09 1.20
C ALA A 62 0.11 13.46 -0.27
N ALA A 63 1.06 12.76 -0.90
CA ALA A 63 1.36 12.94 -2.31
C ALA A 63 0.15 12.62 -3.19
N TYR A 64 -0.46 11.47 -3.01
CA TYR A 64 -1.63 11.07 -3.80
C TYR A 64 -2.83 11.98 -3.54
N ARG A 65 -3.05 12.41 -2.31
CA ARG A 65 -4.13 13.35 -1.98
C ARG A 65 -3.95 14.71 -2.64
N SER A 66 -2.70 15.15 -2.84
CA SER A 66 -2.42 16.40 -3.54
C SER A 66 -2.88 16.38 -5.01
N PHE A 67 -3.02 15.20 -5.59
CA PHE A 67 -3.56 14.99 -6.94
C PHE A 67 -5.06 14.69 -6.95
N GLY A 68 -5.73 14.73 -5.80
CA GLY A 68 -7.16 14.44 -5.71
C GLY A 68 -7.53 12.98 -5.88
N LEU A 69 -6.58 12.06 -5.69
CA LEU A 69 -6.80 10.63 -5.86
C LEU A 69 -7.54 10.03 -4.66
N LYS A 70 -8.44 9.10 -4.94
CA LYS A 70 -9.15 8.32 -3.93
C LYS A 70 -8.28 7.17 -3.45
N ILE A 71 -7.96 7.15 -2.16
CA ILE A 71 -7.08 6.18 -1.55
C ILE A 71 -7.88 5.19 -0.71
N LEU A 72 -7.65 3.90 -0.96
CA LEU A 72 -8.16 2.81 -0.14
C LEU A 72 -7.02 2.26 0.72
N LEU A 73 -7.30 2.03 2.00
CA LEU A 73 -6.33 1.47 2.95
C LEU A 73 -6.85 0.13 3.47
N ALA A 74 -6.00 -0.87 3.50
CA ALA A 74 -6.35 -2.19 4.00
C ALA A 74 -5.18 -2.87 4.71
N ALA A 75 -5.51 -3.83 5.56
CA ALA A 75 -4.57 -4.68 6.26
C ALA A 75 -5.18 -6.07 6.49
N PRO A 76 -4.37 -7.12 6.68
CA PRO A 76 -4.90 -8.48 6.83
C PRO A 76 -5.64 -8.73 8.14
N THR A 77 -5.40 -7.93 9.17
CA THR A 77 -6.05 -8.09 10.47
C THR A 77 -6.75 -6.82 10.93
N GLY A 78 -7.76 -6.96 11.80
CA GLY A 78 -8.47 -5.81 12.39
C GLY A 78 -7.53 -4.92 13.22
N ARG A 79 -6.57 -5.52 13.91
CA ARG A 79 -5.58 -4.78 14.72
C ARG A 79 -4.67 -3.91 13.85
N ALA A 80 -4.17 -4.46 12.75
CA ALA A 80 -3.35 -3.72 11.81
C ALA A 80 -4.15 -2.62 11.10
N ALA A 81 -5.38 -2.90 10.70
CA ALA A 81 -6.29 -1.90 10.12
C ALA A 81 -6.55 -0.74 11.08
N LYS A 82 -6.79 -1.03 12.35
CA LYS A 82 -7.00 0.00 13.38
C LYS A 82 -5.76 0.89 13.54
N ARG A 83 -4.57 0.29 13.62
CA ARG A 83 -3.31 1.04 13.70
C ARG A 83 -3.11 1.95 12.50
N MET A 84 -3.44 1.45 11.32
CA MET A 84 -3.34 2.21 10.08
C MET A 84 -4.29 3.41 10.06
N THR A 85 -5.52 3.23 10.53
CA THR A 85 -6.49 4.31 10.69
C THR A 85 -5.98 5.38 11.65
N GLU A 86 -5.47 4.99 12.81
CA GLU A 86 -4.92 5.91 13.82
C GLU A 86 -3.72 6.69 13.29
N ALA A 87 -2.83 6.02 12.55
CA ALA A 87 -1.62 6.64 12.02
C ALA A 87 -1.88 7.59 10.85
N THR A 88 -2.87 7.31 10.02
CA THR A 88 -3.11 8.07 8.78
C THR A 88 -4.27 9.05 8.86
N GLY A 89 -5.18 8.86 9.81
CA GLY A 89 -6.42 9.63 9.88
C GLY A 89 -7.48 9.23 8.84
N LEU A 90 -7.20 8.24 8.02
CA LEU A 90 -8.13 7.71 7.02
C LEU A 90 -8.63 6.33 7.44
N GLU A 91 -9.88 6.01 7.13
CA GLU A 91 -10.42 4.70 7.45
C GLU A 91 -9.70 3.58 6.69
N ALA A 92 -9.08 2.66 7.44
CA ALA A 92 -8.53 1.42 6.91
C ALA A 92 -9.45 0.26 7.28
N LYS A 93 -9.60 -0.68 6.36
CA LYS A 93 -10.42 -1.89 6.55
C LYS A 93 -9.52 -3.12 6.54
N THR A 94 -10.02 -4.23 7.10
CA THR A 94 -9.40 -5.53 6.80
C THR A 94 -9.59 -5.84 5.31
N ILE A 95 -8.70 -6.65 4.75
CA ILE A 95 -8.82 -7.07 3.35
C ILE A 95 -10.15 -7.80 3.12
N HIS A 96 -10.55 -8.67 4.06
CA HIS A 96 -11.83 -9.38 3.98
C HIS A 96 -13.02 -8.41 3.92
N ARG A 97 -13.00 -7.36 4.73
CA ARG A 97 -14.06 -6.35 4.73
C ARG A 97 -14.03 -5.49 3.47
N LEU A 98 -12.84 -5.14 2.99
CA LEU A 98 -12.67 -4.38 1.74
C LEU A 98 -13.25 -5.15 0.55
N LEU A 99 -13.01 -6.46 0.50
CA LEU A 99 -13.50 -7.35 -0.55
C LEU A 99 -14.95 -7.81 -0.32
N GLU A 100 -15.58 -7.37 0.76
CA GLU A 100 -16.96 -7.71 1.12
C GLU A 100 -17.15 -9.24 1.15
N CYS A 101 -16.34 -9.92 1.95
CA CYS A 101 -16.42 -11.37 2.12
C CYS A 101 -17.72 -11.75 2.84
N LYS A 102 -18.53 -12.57 2.19
CA LYS A 102 -19.82 -13.08 2.71
C LYS A 102 -19.88 -14.59 2.56
N PRO A 103 -19.50 -15.35 3.59
CA PRO A 103 -19.63 -16.81 3.52
C PRO A 103 -21.13 -17.23 3.44
N PRO A 104 -21.49 -18.26 2.65
CA PRO A 104 -20.59 -19.10 1.81
C PRO A 104 -20.32 -18.54 0.40
N GLU A 105 -20.92 -17.41 0.01
CA GLU A 105 -20.84 -16.87 -1.34
C GLU A 105 -19.43 -16.40 -1.72
N GLY A 106 -18.60 -16.05 -0.72
CA GLY A 106 -17.25 -15.58 -0.92
C GLY A 106 -17.13 -14.07 -1.07
N TYR A 107 -16.15 -13.61 -1.87
CA TYR A 107 -15.86 -12.19 -2.02
C TYR A 107 -16.80 -11.53 -3.04
N GLN A 108 -17.50 -10.47 -2.61
CA GLN A 108 -18.40 -9.70 -3.48
C GLN A 108 -17.64 -8.76 -4.41
N LYS A 109 -16.44 -8.31 -3.99
CA LYS A 109 -15.53 -7.57 -4.86
C LYS A 109 -14.64 -8.56 -5.60
N ASN A 110 -14.62 -8.48 -6.93
CA ASN A 110 -13.90 -9.38 -7.83
C ASN A 110 -13.76 -8.74 -9.21
N GLU A 111 -13.41 -9.53 -10.22
CA GLU A 111 -13.21 -9.06 -11.60
C GLU A 111 -14.47 -8.40 -12.20
N ASP A 112 -15.65 -8.91 -11.86
CA ASP A 112 -16.94 -8.42 -12.35
C ASP A 112 -17.49 -7.24 -11.54
N ASN A 113 -16.96 -7.04 -10.34
CA ASN A 113 -17.35 -5.99 -9.41
C ASN A 113 -16.10 -5.45 -8.73
N PRO A 114 -15.27 -4.66 -9.43
CA PRO A 114 -13.97 -4.22 -8.90
C PRO A 114 -14.10 -3.18 -7.80
N LEU A 115 -13.01 -3.01 -7.06
CA LEU A 115 -12.87 -1.95 -6.06
C LEU A 115 -12.99 -0.57 -6.71
N ASP A 116 -13.61 0.37 -6.00
CA ASP A 116 -13.73 1.77 -6.44
C ASP A 116 -12.71 2.65 -5.73
N GLY A 117 -11.66 3.01 -6.44
CA GLY A 117 -10.60 3.86 -5.93
C GLY A 117 -9.47 4.03 -6.96
N ASP A 118 -8.55 4.92 -6.65
CA ASP A 118 -7.41 5.22 -7.52
C ASP A 118 -6.12 4.57 -7.04
N VAL A 119 -6.00 4.36 -5.73
CA VAL A 119 -4.83 3.78 -5.07
C VAL A 119 -5.28 2.85 -3.97
N LEU A 120 -4.65 1.69 -3.86
CA LEU A 120 -4.80 0.77 -2.75
C LEU A 120 -3.46 0.61 -2.04
N ILE A 121 -3.44 0.90 -0.75
CA ILE A 121 -2.26 0.71 0.10
C ILE A 121 -2.58 -0.38 1.11
N ILE A 122 -1.76 -1.42 1.15
CA ILE A 122 -1.93 -2.56 2.04
C ILE A 122 -0.73 -2.64 2.99
N ASP A 123 -1.01 -2.62 4.29
CA ASP A 123 0.00 -2.79 5.33
C ASP A 123 0.03 -4.25 5.81
N GLU A 124 1.09 -4.59 6.51
CA GLU A 124 1.33 -5.94 7.08
C GLU A 124 1.30 -7.05 6.01
N CYS A 125 1.86 -6.78 4.83
CA CYS A 125 1.79 -7.70 3.69
C CYS A 125 2.48 -9.04 3.93
N SER A 126 3.41 -9.13 4.89
CA SER A 126 4.03 -10.41 5.27
C SER A 126 3.03 -11.43 5.81
N MET A 127 1.86 -10.97 6.26
CA MET A 127 0.80 -11.81 6.81
C MET A 127 -0.24 -12.27 5.78
N ILE A 128 -0.07 -11.91 4.52
CA ILE A 128 -1.02 -12.26 3.46
C ILE A 128 -0.60 -13.56 2.79
N ASP A 129 -1.52 -14.52 2.72
CA ASP A 129 -1.30 -15.78 1.98
C ASP A 129 -1.65 -15.64 0.50
N MET A 130 -1.33 -16.69 -0.28
CA MET A 130 -1.57 -16.73 -1.72
C MET A 130 -3.05 -16.63 -2.07
N ILE A 131 -3.91 -17.26 -1.29
CA ILE A 131 -5.36 -17.29 -1.54
C ILE A 131 -5.95 -15.88 -1.40
N LEU A 132 -5.58 -15.20 -0.31
CA LEU A 132 -6.06 -13.83 -0.06
C LEU A 132 -5.49 -12.84 -1.08
N MET A 133 -4.21 -12.96 -1.42
CA MET A 133 -3.58 -12.11 -2.43
C MET A 133 -4.24 -12.31 -3.80
N ASN A 134 -4.55 -13.54 -4.18
CA ASN A 134 -5.23 -13.82 -5.44
C ASN A 134 -6.63 -13.17 -5.50
N ALA A 135 -7.40 -13.29 -4.41
CA ALA A 135 -8.71 -12.66 -4.31
C ALA A 135 -8.62 -11.13 -4.41
N LEU A 136 -7.61 -10.55 -3.78
CA LEU A 136 -7.36 -9.12 -3.80
C LEU A 136 -7.00 -8.63 -5.21
N LEU A 137 -6.08 -9.31 -5.88
CA LEU A 137 -5.64 -8.93 -7.24
C LEU A 137 -6.77 -8.99 -8.24
N LYS A 138 -7.70 -9.93 -8.10
CA LYS A 138 -8.90 -10.02 -8.95
C LYS A 138 -9.82 -8.81 -8.81
N ALA A 139 -9.86 -8.21 -7.64
CA ALA A 139 -10.72 -7.06 -7.34
C ALA A 139 -10.09 -5.71 -7.73
N ILE A 140 -8.79 -5.68 -8.04
CA ILE A 140 -8.10 -4.46 -8.45
C ILE A 140 -8.37 -4.18 -9.92
N PRO A 141 -9.04 -3.05 -10.25
CA PRO A 141 -9.29 -2.71 -11.63
C PRO A 141 -8.03 -2.18 -12.32
N GLU A 142 -8.05 -2.21 -13.64
CA GLU A 142 -7.01 -1.58 -14.44
C GLU A 142 -6.92 -0.07 -14.11
N GLY A 143 -5.70 0.44 -13.96
CA GLY A 143 -5.45 1.83 -13.62
C GLY A 143 -5.37 2.13 -12.13
N MET A 144 -5.76 1.21 -11.24
CA MET A 144 -5.55 1.38 -9.80
C MET A 144 -4.09 1.12 -9.45
N ARG A 145 -3.50 2.00 -8.66
CA ARG A 145 -2.14 1.83 -8.13
C ARG A 145 -2.16 0.96 -6.89
N LEU A 146 -1.12 0.17 -6.70
CA LEU A 146 -1.00 -0.74 -5.55
C LEU A 146 0.32 -0.51 -4.83
N ILE A 147 0.25 -0.23 -3.54
CA ILE A 147 1.41 -0.11 -2.66
C ILE A 147 1.33 -1.19 -1.60
N LEU A 148 2.33 -2.05 -1.56
CA LEU A 148 2.44 -3.13 -0.59
C LEU A 148 3.48 -2.76 0.46
N VAL A 149 3.07 -2.67 1.71
CA VAL A 149 3.93 -2.29 2.84
C VAL A 149 4.07 -3.49 3.77
N GLY A 150 5.28 -3.83 4.13
CA GLY A 150 5.52 -4.93 5.05
C GLY A 150 6.97 -5.09 5.46
N ASP A 151 7.21 -6.02 6.37
CA ASP A 151 8.53 -6.39 6.83
C ASP A 151 8.86 -7.79 6.30
N ILE A 152 9.79 -7.88 5.36
CA ILE A 152 10.21 -9.13 4.74
C ILE A 152 10.80 -10.11 5.75
N ASP A 153 11.35 -9.61 6.85
CA ASP A 153 12.00 -10.42 7.89
C ASP A 153 11.02 -10.92 8.96
N GLN A 154 9.75 -10.48 8.92
CA GLN A 154 8.73 -11.04 9.80
C GLN A 154 8.33 -12.43 9.37
N LEU A 155 7.75 -13.20 10.32
CA LEU A 155 7.26 -14.54 10.05
C LEU A 155 6.24 -14.52 8.89
N PRO A 156 6.34 -15.47 7.95
CA PRO A 156 5.39 -15.59 6.86
C PRO A 156 3.99 -15.93 7.38
N SER A 157 2.99 -15.72 6.54
CA SER A 157 1.61 -16.10 6.82
C SER A 157 1.50 -17.60 7.10
N VAL A 158 0.53 -17.97 7.94
CA VAL A 158 0.17 -19.37 8.16
C VAL A 158 -0.59 -19.84 6.91
N GLY A 159 0.06 -20.64 6.06
CA GLY A 159 -0.51 -21.10 4.80
C GLY A 159 0.55 -21.31 3.72
N ALA A 160 0.13 -21.44 2.48
CA ALA A 160 1.03 -21.71 1.37
C ALA A 160 1.78 -20.45 0.94
N GLY A 161 3.11 -20.46 1.08
CA GLY A 161 4.01 -19.49 0.48
C GLY A 161 4.26 -18.22 1.31
N ASN A 162 5.32 -17.52 0.95
CA ASN A 162 5.64 -16.17 1.43
C ASN A 162 5.46 -15.20 0.27
N VAL A 163 4.26 -14.67 0.14
CA VAL A 163 3.85 -13.84 -1.01
C VAL A 163 4.73 -12.59 -1.15
N LEU A 164 4.99 -11.89 -0.04
CA LEU A 164 5.78 -10.66 -0.07
C LEU A 164 7.21 -10.93 -0.55
N ARG A 165 7.84 -12.00 -0.04
CA ARG A 165 9.19 -12.39 -0.45
C ARG A 165 9.22 -12.76 -1.93
N ASP A 166 8.25 -13.52 -2.39
CA ASP A 166 8.17 -13.94 -3.80
C ASP A 166 8.01 -12.74 -4.74
N ILE A 167 7.20 -11.75 -4.37
CA ILE A 167 7.04 -10.51 -5.13
C ILE A 167 8.36 -9.74 -5.20
N ILE A 168 9.06 -9.61 -4.08
CA ILE A 168 10.35 -8.93 -4.02
C ILE A 168 11.41 -9.66 -4.84
N ASP A 169 11.50 -10.99 -4.70
CA ASP A 169 12.51 -11.81 -5.38
C ASP A 169 12.27 -11.90 -6.89
N SER A 170 11.04 -11.67 -7.34
CA SER A 170 10.73 -11.64 -8.78
C SER A 170 11.47 -10.55 -9.54
N GLY A 171 11.84 -9.46 -8.87
CA GLY A 171 12.52 -8.31 -9.48
C GLY A 171 11.65 -7.51 -10.47
N VAL A 172 10.36 -7.83 -10.59
CA VAL A 172 9.45 -7.20 -11.56
C VAL A 172 8.96 -5.83 -11.11
N PHE A 173 8.79 -5.64 -9.80
CA PHE A 173 8.22 -4.42 -9.21
C PHE A 173 9.27 -3.61 -8.47
N PRO A 174 9.16 -2.27 -8.48
CA PRO A 174 10.00 -1.42 -7.65
C PRO A 174 9.87 -1.78 -6.17
N VAL A 175 11.02 -1.92 -5.50
CA VAL A 175 11.09 -2.21 -4.07
C VAL A 175 11.94 -1.14 -3.40
N VAL A 176 11.41 -0.51 -2.37
CA VAL A 176 12.16 0.41 -1.53
C VAL A 176 12.35 -0.22 -0.16
N ARG A 177 13.60 -0.38 0.25
CA ARG A 177 13.96 -0.93 1.56
C ARG A 177 14.37 0.20 2.48
N LEU A 178 13.62 0.39 3.55
CA LEU A 178 13.96 1.33 4.61
C LEU A 178 14.91 0.65 5.59
N THR A 179 16.09 1.21 5.76
CA THR A 179 17.14 0.61 6.59
C THR A 179 17.53 1.46 7.79
N ARG A 180 17.20 2.74 7.75
CA ARG A 180 17.55 3.67 8.81
C ARG A 180 16.59 3.53 9.99
N ILE A 181 17.15 3.30 11.19
CA ILE A 181 16.37 3.21 12.42
C ILE A 181 16.25 4.62 13.02
N PHE A 182 15.01 5.07 13.25
CA PHE A 182 14.72 6.31 13.96
C PHE A 182 14.52 6.01 15.44
N ARG A 183 15.34 6.62 16.27
CA ARG A 183 15.17 6.57 17.72
C ARG A 183 14.25 7.69 18.16
N GLN A 184 13.26 7.33 18.93
CA GLN A 184 12.41 8.32 19.62
C GLN A 184 13.11 8.86 20.85
#